data_45aef1a2f91574e38aab9840b1841f69
#
_entry.id   45aef1a2f91574e38aab9840b1841f69
#
_cell.length_a   1.000
_cell.length_b   1.000
_cell.length_c   1.000
_cell.angle_alpha   90.00
_cell.angle_beta   90.00
_cell.angle_gamma   90.00
#
_symmetry.space_group_name_H-M   'P 1'
#
loop_
_entity.id
_entity.type
_entity.pdbx_description
1 polymer ?
#
loop_
_entity_poly.entity_id
_entity_poly.type
_entity_poly.pdbx_seq_one_letter_code
_entity_poly.pdbx_strand_id
1 'polypeptide(L)'
;MGIILAILLFSFIIFFHELGHFVLAKKNGVDVEEFAIGMGPAIFSREYHGTWYSIRIFPIGGFCAMGEDDEATDSPGNFNNKSVWARMSVIAAGPVFNFILAFVFSVILVWMTGYDAPVVGSVDSGSPAAEAGIQEGDTILRMGDKKINIFREISFYNQYHQGEETTITFLHDGEEKTATLDPELDEELGYYRFGFNSSPARELRPLPRSSTEFMK
;
A
#
# COMPACT_ATOMS: atom_id res chain seq x y z
N MET A 1 -8.00 1.76 -24.69
CA MET A 1 -6.93 1.09 -23.91
C MET A 1 -7.22 1.07 -22.42
N GLY A 2 -7.54 2.20 -21.75
CA GLY A 2 -7.74 2.25 -20.30
C GLY A 2 -8.84 1.33 -19.75
N ILE A 3 -10.00 1.24 -20.41
CA ILE A 3 -11.12 0.39 -19.95
C ILE A 3 -10.73 -1.10 -19.97
N ILE A 4 -10.06 -1.55 -21.04
CA ILE A 4 -9.63 -2.97 -21.14
C ILE A 4 -8.63 -3.29 -20.02
N LEU A 5 -7.65 -2.40 -19.78
CA LEU A 5 -6.69 -2.58 -18.71
C LEU A 5 -7.38 -2.60 -17.34
N ALA A 6 -8.36 -1.72 -17.11
CA ALA A 6 -9.14 -1.70 -15.86
C ALA A 6 -9.90 -3.01 -15.63
N ILE A 7 -10.54 -3.56 -16.67
CA ILE A 7 -11.23 -4.85 -16.60
C ILE A 7 -10.25 -5.99 -16.28
N LEU A 8 -9.09 -6.02 -16.92
CA LEU A 8 -8.09 -7.05 -16.67
C LEU A 8 -7.53 -6.97 -15.24
N LEU A 9 -7.23 -5.75 -14.75
CA LEU A 9 -6.76 -5.56 -13.37
C LEU A 9 -7.82 -5.97 -12.35
N PHE A 10 -9.06 -5.58 -12.58
CA PHE A 10 -10.18 -5.96 -11.71
C PHE A 10 -10.38 -7.49 -11.68
N SER A 11 -10.34 -8.14 -12.84
CA SER A 11 -10.43 -9.60 -12.96
C SER A 11 -9.27 -10.30 -12.25
N PHE A 12 -8.07 -9.75 -12.33
CA PHE A 12 -6.90 -10.27 -11.63
C PHE A 12 -7.04 -10.18 -10.10
N ILE A 13 -7.58 -9.06 -9.58
CA ILE A 13 -7.85 -8.89 -8.15
C ILE A 13 -8.90 -9.89 -7.67
N ILE A 14 -9.98 -10.09 -8.44
CA ILE A 14 -11.02 -11.09 -8.11
C ILE A 14 -10.43 -12.49 -8.15
N PHE A 15 -9.65 -12.81 -9.17
CA PHE A 15 -8.98 -14.12 -9.26
C PHE A 15 -8.15 -14.43 -7.99
N PHE A 16 -7.37 -13.45 -7.49
CA PHE A 16 -6.59 -13.62 -6.27
C PHE A 16 -7.47 -13.78 -5.03
N HIS A 17 -8.59 -13.07 -4.98
CA HIS A 17 -9.59 -13.22 -3.93
C HIS A 17 -10.15 -14.66 -3.89
N GLU A 18 -10.62 -15.16 -5.03
CA GLU A 18 -11.15 -16.52 -5.16
C GLU A 18 -10.09 -17.58 -4.90
N LEU A 19 -8.85 -17.31 -5.31
CA LEU A 19 -7.71 -18.19 -5.01
C LEU A 19 -7.48 -18.33 -3.50
N GLY A 20 -7.70 -17.26 -2.74
CA GLY A 20 -7.66 -17.30 -1.27
C GLY A 20 -8.68 -18.29 -0.71
N HIS A 21 -9.94 -18.17 -1.11
CA HIS A 21 -11.00 -19.10 -0.73
C HIS A 21 -10.66 -20.54 -1.11
N PHE A 22 -10.24 -20.75 -2.35
CA PHE A 22 -9.85 -22.04 -2.87
C PHE A 22 -8.74 -22.73 -2.05
N VAL A 23 -7.64 -22.01 -1.78
CA VAL A 23 -6.49 -22.57 -1.05
C VAL A 23 -6.89 -22.96 0.37
N LEU A 24 -7.63 -22.09 1.07
CA LEU A 24 -8.05 -22.38 2.44
C LEU A 24 -9.15 -23.44 2.50
N ALA A 25 -10.05 -23.51 1.52
CA ALA A 25 -11.04 -24.56 1.40
C ALA A 25 -10.35 -25.91 1.26
N LYS A 26 -9.45 -26.08 0.30
CA LYS A 26 -8.68 -27.32 0.13
C LYS A 26 -7.86 -27.69 1.35
N LYS A 27 -7.22 -26.72 2.02
CA LYS A 27 -6.43 -26.95 3.25
C LYS A 27 -7.29 -27.45 4.40
N ASN A 28 -8.54 -27.01 4.51
CA ASN A 28 -9.50 -27.43 5.54
C ASN A 28 -10.30 -28.69 5.13
N GLY A 29 -9.99 -29.30 3.97
CA GLY A 29 -10.70 -30.48 3.48
C GLY A 29 -12.14 -30.16 3.06
N VAL A 30 -12.41 -28.93 2.63
CA VAL A 30 -13.68 -28.56 2.00
C VAL A 30 -13.66 -29.02 0.55
N ASP A 31 -14.74 -29.64 0.10
CA ASP A 31 -14.91 -30.03 -1.28
C ASP A 31 -15.15 -28.77 -2.13
N VAL A 32 -14.29 -28.57 -3.13
CA VAL A 32 -14.42 -27.49 -4.10
C VAL A 32 -14.84 -28.12 -5.43
N GLU A 33 -16.06 -27.83 -5.84
CA GLU A 33 -16.64 -28.36 -7.08
C GLU A 33 -16.00 -27.75 -8.31
N GLU A 34 -15.93 -26.41 -8.35
CA GLU A 34 -15.36 -25.68 -9.48
C GLU A 34 -14.55 -24.48 -9.00
N PHE A 35 -13.39 -24.29 -9.64
CA PHE A 35 -12.61 -23.07 -9.58
C PHE A 35 -12.52 -22.46 -10.97
N ALA A 36 -13.18 -21.33 -11.17
CA ALA A 36 -13.36 -20.72 -12.48
C ALA A 36 -12.68 -19.34 -12.58
N ILE A 37 -12.05 -19.10 -13.73
CA ILE A 37 -11.57 -17.79 -14.17
C ILE A 37 -12.58 -17.23 -15.16
N GLY A 38 -13.16 -16.06 -14.88
CA GLY A 38 -14.17 -15.43 -15.71
C GLY A 38 -15.59 -15.92 -15.41
N MET A 39 -16.53 -15.45 -16.20
CA MET A 39 -17.96 -15.74 -16.10
C MET A 39 -18.54 -16.21 -17.43
N GLY A 40 -19.75 -16.78 -17.41
CA GLY A 40 -20.47 -17.28 -18.56
C GLY A 40 -20.12 -18.72 -18.92
N PRO A 41 -20.38 -19.19 -20.16
CA PRO A 41 -20.07 -20.54 -20.60
C PRO A 41 -18.56 -20.85 -20.56
N ALA A 42 -18.22 -22.08 -20.17
CA ALA A 42 -16.83 -22.52 -20.15
C ALA A 42 -16.29 -22.68 -21.58
N ILE A 43 -15.15 -22.08 -21.87
CA ILE A 43 -14.35 -22.29 -23.10
C ILE A 43 -13.49 -23.53 -22.96
N PHE A 44 -12.91 -23.68 -21.75
CA PHE A 44 -12.09 -24.82 -21.41
C PHE A 44 -12.43 -25.25 -19.96
N SER A 45 -12.53 -26.57 -19.77
CA SER A 45 -12.79 -27.14 -18.43
C SER A 45 -12.05 -28.49 -18.33
N ARG A 46 -11.43 -28.71 -17.18
CA ARG A 46 -10.73 -29.96 -16.86
C ARG A 46 -10.89 -30.31 -15.39
N GLU A 47 -11.25 -31.53 -15.13
CA GLU A 47 -11.29 -32.05 -13.76
C GLU A 47 -9.91 -32.51 -13.31
N TYR A 48 -9.55 -32.15 -12.08
CA TYR A 48 -8.35 -32.62 -11.40
C TYR A 48 -8.58 -32.72 -9.88
N HIS A 49 -8.34 -33.88 -9.31
CA HIS A 49 -8.56 -34.17 -7.89
C HIS A 49 -9.94 -33.75 -7.37
N GLY A 50 -11.01 -34.07 -8.12
CA GLY A 50 -12.39 -33.78 -7.74
C GLY A 50 -12.77 -32.30 -7.79
N THR A 51 -12.00 -31.47 -8.49
CA THR A 51 -12.31 -30.06 -8.74
C THR A 51 -12.27 -29.79 -10.23
N TRP A 52 -13.29 -29.14 -10.76
CA TRP A 52 -13.30 -28.62 -12.11
C TRP A 52 -12.55 -27.30 -12.16
N TYR A 53 -11.54 -27.21 -13.02
CA TYR A 53 -10.83 -25.95 -13.33
C TYR A 53 -11.31 -25.46 -14.66
N SER A 54 -11.93 -24.26 -14.72
CA SER A 54 -12.50 -23.74 -15.95
C SER A 54 -12.03 -22.33 -16.28
N ILE A 55 -11.96 -22.06 -17.60
CA ILE A 55 -11.80 -20.73 -18.16
C ILE A 55 -13.08 -20.40 -18.90
N ARG A 56 -13.69 -19.26 -18.59
CA ARG A 56 -14.99 -18.87 -19.10
C ARG A 56 -14.87 -17.69 -20.07
N ILE A 57 -15.90 -17.52 -20.92
CA ILE A 57 -15.87 -16.63 -22.09
C ILE A 57 -15.68 -15.15 -21.74
N PHE A 58 -16.27 -14.70 -20.62
CA PHE A 58 -16.13 -13.31 -20.18
C PHE A 58 -14.98 -13.22 -19.19
N PRO A 59 -13.88 -12.50 -19.53
CA PRO A 59 -12.72 -12.37 -18.65
C PRO A 59 -12.98 -11.36 -17.52
N ILE A 60 -14.11 -11.50 -16.84
CA ILE A 60 -14.54 -10.64 -15.75
C ILE A 60 -14.82 -11.52 -14.54
N GLY A 61 -14.03 -11.33 -13.48
CA GLY A 61 -14.22 -12.06 -12.25
C GLY A 61 -13.73 -13.50 -12.28
N GLY A 62 -14.31 -14.30 -11.44
CA GLY A 62 -14.09 -15.71 -11.22
C GLY A 62 -14.97 -16.18 -10.10
N PHE A 63 -14.93 -17.46 -9.76
CA PHE A 63 -15.60 -17.98 -8.57
C PHE A 63 -14.96 -19.29 -8.10
N CYS A 64 -15.22 -19.59 -6.82
CA CYS A 64 -14.86 -20.84 -6.17
C CYS A 64 -16.13 -21.48 -5.64
N ALA A 65 -16.69 -22.47 -6.33
CA ALA A 65 -17.88 -23.18 -5.90
C ALA A 65 -17.52 -24.25 -4.86
N MET A 66 -18.11 -24.11 -3.68
CA MET A 66 -17.88 -24.99 -2.54
C MET A 66 -19.24 -25.55 -2.09
N GLY A 67 -19.86 -26.45 -2.85
CA GLY A 67 -21.07 -27.18 -2.48
C GLY A 67 -22.00 -26.44 -1.50
N GLU A 68 -22.67 -25.40 -1.97
CA GLU A 68 -23.58 -24.55 -1.16
C GLU A 68 -25.02 -25.06 -1.17
N ASP A 69 -25.23 -26.33 -1.47
CA ASP A 69 -26.58 -26.86 -1.39
C ASP A 69 -27.09 -26.79 0.05
N ASP A 70 -28.20 -26.07 0.22
CA ASP A 70 -28.94 -25.85 1.47
C ASP A 70 -29.40 -27.16 2.15
N GLU A 71 -29.24 -28.30 1.51
CA GLU A 71 -29.41 -29.60 2.07
C GLU A 71 -28.09 -30.02 2.72
N ALA A 72 -28.13 -30.15 4.05
CA ALA A 72 -27.05 -30.76 4.84
C ALA A 72 -26.78 -32.17 4.29
N THR A 73 -25.91 -32.26 3.29
CA THR A 73 -25.38 -33.54 2.84
C THR A 73 -24.46 -34.05 3.92
N ASP A 74 -24.58 -35.32 4.31
CA ASP A 74 -23.72 -35.96 5.31
C ASP A 74 -22.22 -36.06 4.86
N SER A 75 -21.84 -35.35 3.79
CA SER A 75 -20.47 -35.35 3.31
C SER A 75 -19.52 -34.64 4.28
N PRO A 76 -18.47 -35.31 4.73
CA PRO A 76 -17.46 -34.71 5.58
C PRO A 76 -16.75 -33.53 4.91
N GLY A 77 -16.81 -33.42 3.59
CA GLY A 77 -16.24 -32.34 2.77
C GLY A 77 -17.12 -31.10 2.65
N ASN A 78 -18.40 -31.18 3.04
CA ASN A 78 -19.33 -30.05 2.97
C ASN A 78 -18.85 -28.89 3.84
N PHE A 79 -18.87 -27.68 3.32
CA PHE A 79 -18.47 -26.45 4.00
C PHE A 79 -19.21 -26.25 5.34
N ASN A 80 -20.51 -26.53 5.37
CA ASN A 80 -21.35 -26.35 6.54
C ASN A 80 -21.03 -27.35 7.67
N ASN A 81 -20.45 -28.51 7.35
CA ASN A 81 -20.05 -29.53 8.31
C ASN A 81 -18.65 -29.27 8.92
N LYS A 82 -17.92 -28.24 8.45
CA LYS A 82 -16.62 -27.88 8.98
C LYS A 82 -16.74 -27.07 10.28
N SER A 83 -15.67 -27.11 11.07
CA SER A 83 -15.60 -26.30 12.30
C SER A 83 -15.76 -24.81 11.99
N VAL A 84 -16.27 -24.04 12.96
CA VAL A 84 -16.44 -22.58 12.84
C VAL A 84 -15.12 -21.91 12.42
N TRP A 85 -14.00 -22.31 13.00
CA TRP A 85 -12.69 -21.75 12.66
C TRP A 85 -12.25 -22.05 11.22
N ALA A 86 -12.54 -23.27 10.73
CA ALA A 86 -12.29 -23.62 9.34
C ALA A 86 -13.12 -22.74 8.39
N ARG A 87 -14.41 -22.60 8.64
CA ARG A 87 -15.31 -21.75 7.85
C ARG A 87 -14.86 -20.28 7.88
N MET A 88 -14.56 -19.73 9.06
CA MET A 88 -14.05 -18.38 9.19
C MET A 88 -12.74 -18.17 8.43
N SER A 89 -11.82 -19.15 8.49
CA SER A 89 -10.55 -19.05 7.74
C SER A 89 -10.76 -19.03 6.24
N VAL A 90 -11.70 -19.81 5.72
CA VAL A 90 -12.05 -19.82 4.29
C VAL A 90 -12.66 -18.46 3.89
N ILE A 91 -13.64 -17.97 4.65
CA ILE A 91 -14.31 -16.68 4.35
C ILE A 91 -13.30 -15.52 4.39
N ALA A 92 -12.43 -15.49 5.40
CA ALA A 92 -11.43 -14.44 5.55
C ALA A 92 -10.29 -14.51 4.51
N ALA A 93 -10.08 -15.67 3.89
CA ALA A 93 -8.95 -15.89 2.98
C ALA A 93 -9.00 -14.99 1.74
N GLY A 94 -10.17 -14.76 1.16
CA GLY A 94 -10.32 -13.87 0.00
C GLY A 94 -9.77 -12.47 0.27
N PRO A 95 -10.29 -11.72 1.25
CA PRO A 95 -9.74 -10.42 1.64
C PRO A 95 -8.26 -10.47 2.01
N VAL A 96 -7.83 -11.48 2.78
CA VAL A 96 -6.42 -11.61 3.19
C VAL A 96 -5.48 -11.76 1.99
N PHE A 97 -5.86 -12.56 0.98
CA PHE A 97 -5.07 -12.70 -0.24
C PHE A 97 -4.97 -11.37 -1.01
N ASN A 98 -6.06 -10.58 -1.05
CA ASN A 98 -6.01 -9.25 -1.66
C ASN A 98 -5.10 -8.28 -0.89
N PHE A 99 -5.06 -8.34 0.44
CA PHE A 99 -4.09 -7.57 1.23
C PHE A 99 -2.65 -7.99 0.95
N ILE A 100 -2.38 -9.30 0.86
CA ILE A 100 -1.04 -9.81 0.48
C ILE A 100 -0.67 -9.31 -0.91
N LEU A 101 -1.58 -9.39 -1.87
CA LEU A 101 -1.36 -8.90 -3.24
C LEU A 101 -1.05 -7.40 -3.25
N ALA A 102 -1.85 -6.59 -2.54
CA ALA A 102 -1.64 -5.15 -2.40
C ALA A 102 -0.28 -4.81 -1.78
N PHE A 103 0.13 -5.56 -0.74
CA PHE A 103 1.43 -5.41 -0.12
C PHE A 103 2.57 -5.71 -1.10
N VAL A 104 2.49 -6.83 -1.84
CA VAL A 104 3.50 -7.19 -2.84
C VAL A 104 3.62 -6.13 -3.93
N PHE A 105 2.49 -5.65 -4.46
CA PHE A 105 2.51 -4.57 -5.45
C PHE A 105 3.04 -3.26 -4.90
N SER A 106 2.73 -2.92 -3.65
CA SER A 106 3.27 -1.73 -3.00
C SER A 106 4.79 -1.79 -2.87
N VAL A 107 5.33 -2.96 -2.49
CA VAL A 107 6.78 -3.18 -2.42
C VAL A 107 7.42 -3.03 -3.80
N ILE A 108 6.84 -3.65 -4.83
CA ILE A 108 7.33 -3.55 -6.20
C ILE A 108 7.28 -2.08 -6.67
N LEU A 109 6.18 -1.38 -6.42
CA LEU A 109 6.02 0.02 -6.81
C LEU A 109 7.08 0.89 -6.15
N VAL A 110 7.25 0.78 -4.82
CA VAL A 110 8.27 1.54 -4.08
C VAL A 110 9.67 1.19 -4.57
N TRP A 111 9.92 -0.09 -4.89
CA TRP A 111 11.22 -0.51 -5.44
C TRP A 111 11.50 0.10 -6.83
N MET A 112 10.46 0.24 -7.67
CA MET A 112 10.60 0.80 -9.02
C MET A 112 10.64 2.32 -9.07
N THR A 113 9.85 2.99 -8.21
CA THR A 113 9.66 4.45 -8.26
C THR A 113 10.44 5.20 -7.18
N GLY A 114 10.97 4.48 -6.17
CA GLY A 114 11.49 5.09 -4.96
C GLY A 114 10.36 5.47 -3.98
N TYR A 115 10.75 6.12 -2.90
CA TYR A 115 9.81 6.67 -1.91
C TYR A 115 10.03 8.17 -1.76
N ASP A 116 9.02 8.87 -1.24
CA ASP A 116 9.04 10.30 -1.00
C ASP A 116 9.91 10.62 0.23
N ALA A 117 11.23 10.61 0.03
CA ALA A 117 12.18 10.88 1.11
C ALA A 117 12.04 12.33 1.61
N PRO A 118 12.22 12.60 2.92
CA PRO A 118 12.09 13.94 3.49
C PRO A 118 13.32 14.81 3.18
N VAL A 119 13.73 14.85 1.91
CA VAL A 119 14.87 15.60 1.41
C VAL A 119 14.38 16.88 0.75
N VAL A 120 15.01 17.99 1.11
CA VAL A 120 14.76 19.30 0.54
C VAL A 120 15.28 19.34 -0.90
N GLY A 121 14.41 19.62 -1.85
CA GLY A 121 14.75 19.71 -3.28
C GLY A 121 15.00 21.12 -3.75
N SER A 122 14.36 22.09 -3.11
CA SER A 122 14.59 23.53 -3.35
C SER A 122 14.18 24.34 -2.14
N VAL A 123 14.81 25.49 -1.97
CA VAL A 123 14.48 26.48 -0.94
C VAL A 123 14.22 27.82 -1.61
N ASP A 124 13.08 28.43 -1.30
CA ASP A 124 12.69 29.72 -1.86
C ASP A 124 13.56 30.84 -1.23
N SER A 125 14.11 31.73 -2.04
CA SER A 125 14.96 32.83 -1.58
C SER A 125 14.17 33.78 -0.67
N GLY A 126 14.73 34.09 0.51
CA GLY A 126 14.09 34.97 1.49
C GLY A 126 12.97 34.33 2.29
N SER A 127 12.76 33.01 2.16
CA SER A 127 11.80 32.28 2.96
C SER A 127 12.31 32.00 4.38
N PRO A 128 11.43 31.67 5.32
CA PRO A 128 11.82 31.24 6.68
C PRO A 128 12.85 30.11 6.68
N ALA A 129 12.73 29.16 5.77
CA ALA A 129 13.70 28.06 5.63
C ALA A 129 15.09 28.55 5.17
N ALA A 130 15.14 29.50 4.22
CA ALA A 130 16.40 30.07 3.76
C ALA A 130 17.10 30.87 4.88
N GLU A 131 16.33 31.65 5.66
CA GLU A 131 16.86 32.40 6.79
C GLU A 131 17.37 31.49 7.92
N ALA A 132 16.73 30.34 8.12
CA ALA A 132 17.14 29.32 9.07
C ALA A 132 18.37 28.50 8.60
N GLY A 133 18.84 28.72 7.36
CA GLY A 133 20.00 28.02 6.78
C GLY A 133 19.72 26.62 6.28
N ILE A 134 18.45 26.27 6.04
CA ILE A 134 18.06 25.04 5.35
C ILE A 134 18.45 25.17 3.88
N GLN A 135 19.03 24.13 3.30
CA GLN A 135 19.54 24.12 1.94
C GLN A 135 19.02 22.92 1.15
N GLU A 136 19.14 23.00 -0.17
CA GLU A 136 18.88 21.86 -1.05
C GLU A 136 19.79 20.68 -0.68
N GLY A 137 19.20 19.49 -0.57
CA GLY A 137 19.86 18.28 -0.14
C GLY A 137 19.75 17.96 1.35
N ASP A 138 19.31 18.90 2.17
CA ASP A 138 19.08 18.66 3.60
C ASP A 138 17.95 17.64 3.80
N THR A 139 18.08 16.85 4.85
CA THR A 139 17.05 15.86 5.21
C THR A 139 16.32 16.33 6.47
N ILE A 140 15.01 16.50 6.37
CA ILE A 140 14.17 16.87 7.53
C ILE A 140 13.96 15.64 8.40
N LEU A 141 14.39 15.70 9.66
CA LEU A 141 14.29 14.61 10.62
C LEU A 141 13.07 14.72 11.52
N ARG A 142 12.75 15.95 11.97
CA ARG A 142 11.64 16.21 12.89
C ARG A 142 11.01 17.58 12.62
N MET A 143 9.69 17.67 12.93
CA MET A 143 8.96 18.93 13.04
C MET A 143 8.23 18.95 14.38
N GLY A 144 8.62 19.87 15.26
CA GLY A 144 8.23 19.81 16.66
C GLY A 144 8.57 18.44 17.26
N ASP A 145 7.59 17.81 17.89
CA ASP A 145 7.75 16.48 18.48
C ASP A 145 7.61 15.33 17.50
N LYS A 146 7.14 15.59 16.26
CA LYS A 146 6.89 14.57 15.27
C LYS A 146 8.15 14.20 14.47
N LYS A 147 8.52 12.92 14.46
CA LYS A 147 9.52 12.39 13.55
C LYS A 147 8.96 12.35 12.12
N ILE A 148 9.76 12.79 11.14
CA ILE A 148 9.43 12.81 9.72
C ILE A 148 10.12 11.63 9.02
N ASN A 149 9.35 10.78 8.35
CA ASN A 149 9.86 9.63 7.61
C ASN A 149 9.67 9.79 6.09
N ILE A 150 8.66 10.54 5.67
CA ILE A 150 8.38 10.86 4.26
C ILE A 150 8.04 12.34 4.14
N PHE A 151 8.38 12.98 3.01
CA PHE A 151 8.18 14.42 2.80
C PHE A 151 6.70 14.84 2.96
N ARG A 152 5.77 14.00 2.53
CA ARG A 152 4.34 14.29 2.65
C ARG A 152 3.86 14.50 4.09
N GLU A 153 4.54 13.93 5.08
CA GLU A 153 4.21 14.19 6.50
C GLU A 153 4.43 15.65 6.90
N ILE A 154 5.34 16.36 6.22
CA ILE A 154 5.57 17.80 6.40
C ILE A 154 4.33 18.59 5.98
N SER A 155 3.76 18.26 4.82
CA SER A 155 2.53 18.89 4.33
C SER A 155 1.35 18.67 5.28
N PHE A 156 1.21 17.45 5.81
CA PHE A 156 0.19 17.16 6.84
C PHE A 156 0.45 17.93 8.13
N TYR A 157 1.70 18.00 8.58
CA TYR A 157 2.04 18.75 9.78
C TYR A 157 1.64 20.23 9.62
N ASN A 158 2.01 20.87 8.52
CA ASN A 158 1.64 22.25 8.21
C ASN A 158 0.12 22.47 8.16
N GLN A 159 -0.64 21.51 7.67
CA GLN A 159 -2.09 21.60 7.60
C GLN A 159 -2.76 21.65 8.98
N TYR A 160 -2.17 20.97 9.98
CA TYR A 160 -2.72 20.92 11.35
C TYR A 160 -2.15 22.03 12.26
N HIS A 161 -1.00 22.62 11.90
CA HIS A 161 -0.28 23.64 12.67
C HIS A 161 -0.11 24.93 11.85
N GLN A 162 -1.21 25.42 11.28
CA GLN A 162 -1.20 26.58 10.40
C GLN A 162 -0.81 27.85 11.15
N GLY A 163 0.29 28.51 10.71
CA GLY A 163 0.77 29.74 11.31
C GLY A 163 1.42 29.60 12.69
N GLU A 164 1.70 28.36 13.12
CA GLU A 164 2.41 28.12 14.37
C GLU A 164 3.92 28.05 14.14
N GLU A 165 4.66 28.78 14.99
CA GLU A 165 6.12 28.68 15.04
C GLU A 165 6.53 27.22 15.29
N THR A 166 7.40 26.67 14.45
CA THR A 166 7.76 25.25 14.47
C THR A 166 9.26 25.06 14.55
N THR A 167 9.70 24.24 15.50
CA THR A 167 11.08 23.80 15.58
C THR A 167 11.33 22.66 14.60
N ILE A 168 12.22 22.84 13.64
CA ILE A 168 12.60 21.85 12.62
C ILE A 168 14.00 21.33 12.92
N THR A 169 14.15 20.02 13.01
CA THR A 169 15.46 19.35 13.08
C THR A 169 15.76 18.74 11.72
N PHE A 170 16.93 19.05 11.19
CA PHE A 170 17.36 18.61 9.86
C PHE A 170 18.83 18.20 9.86
N LEU A 171 19.21 17.37 8.89
CA LEU A 171 20.56 16.92 8.67
C LEU A 171 21.16 17.73 7.51
N HIS A 172 22.21 18.51 7.82
CA HIS A 172 22.97 19.30 6.85
C HIS A 172 24.42 18.81 6.82
N ASP A 173 24.90 18.36 5.67
CA ASP A 173 26.27 17.81 5.50
C ASP A 173 26.65 16.74 6.54
N GLY A 174 25.68 15.95 6.98
CA GLY A 174 25.87 14.89 7.98
C GLY A 174 25.82 15.36 9.43
N GLU A 175 25.62 16.66 9.69
CA GLU A 175 25.43 17.25 11.01
C GLU A 175 23.96 17.54 11.28
N GLU A 176 23.48 17.16 12.45
CA GLU A 176 22.13 17.46 12.90
C GLU A 176 22.05 18.90 13.40
N LYS A 177 21.18 19.70 12.78
CA LYS A 177 20.91 21.09 13.12
C LYS A 177 19.44 21.25 13.49
N THR A 178 19.17 22.26 14.32
CA THR A 178 17.82 22.60 14.75
C THR A 178 17.61 24.09 14.57
N ALA A 179 16.49 24.47 13.97
CA ALA A 179 16.08 25.85 13.82
C ALA A 179 14.59 25.99 14.09
N THR A 180 14.19 27.14 14.60
CA THR A 180 12.78 27.48 14.82
C THR A 180 12.35 28.45 13.74
N LEU A 181 11.28 28.08 13.00
CA LEU A 181 10.80 28.79 11.85
C LEU A 181 9.36 29.25 12.08
N ASP A 182 9.07 30.48 11.69
CA ASP A 182 7.71 31.03 11.62
C ASP A 182 7.20 30.89 10.18
N PRO A 183 6.14 30.11 9.90
CA PRO A 183 5.69 29.88 8.55
C PRO A 183 4.98 31.13 7.99
N GLU A 184 5.21 31.44 6.73
CA GLU A 184 4.58 32.54 6.02
C GLU A 184 3.32 32.10 5.29
N LEU A 185 2.28 32.96 5.29
CA LEU A 185 1.07 32.75 4.50
C LEU A 185 1.37 33.01 3.02
N ASP A 186 1.22 31.98 2.20
CA ASP A 186 1.19 32.12 0.75
C ASP A 186 -0.21 32.58 0.33
N GLU A 187 -0.33 33.85 -0.06
CA GLU A 187 -1.62 34.45 -0.43
C GLU A 187 -2.23 33.85 -1.71
N GLU A 188 -1.40 33.33 -2.62
CA GLU A 188 -1.88 32.70 -3.85
C GLU A 188 -2.44 31.30 -3.59
N LEU A 189 -1.79 30.55 -2.71
CA LEU A 189 -2.16 29.16 -2.38
C LEU A 189 -3.11 29.06 -1.20
N GLY A 190 -3.18 30.10 -0.36
CA GLY A 190 -4.08 30.20 0.79
C GLY A 190 -3.69 29.29 1.97
N TYR A 191 -2.42 28.88 2.08
CA TYR A 191 -1.90 28.12 3.22
C TYR A 191 -0.51 28.57 3.65
N TYR A 192 -0.16 28.25 4.89
CA TYR A 192 1.14 28.59 5.46
C TYR A 192 2.22 27.63 4.96
N ARG A 193 3.44 28.15 4.69
CA ARG A 193 4.58 27.35 4.26
C ARG A 193 5.91 27.87 4.82
N PHE A 194 6.89 26.99 4.91
CA PHE A 194 8.24 27.33 5.35
C PHE A 194 9.16 27.73 4.19
N GLY A 195 8.73 27.54 2.95
CA GLY A 195 9.48 27.93 1.74
C GLY A 195 10.51 26.93 1.29
N PHE A 196 10.30 25.63 1.56
CA PHE A 196 11.06 24.56 0.92
C PHE A 196 10.14 23.51 0.31
N ASN A 197 10.62 22.84 -0.73
CA ASN A 197 9.88 21.83 -1.49
C ASN A 197 10.62 20.48 -1.51
N SER A 198 9.89 19.41 -1.84
CA SER A 198 10.49 18.08 -1.94
C SER A 198 11.46 17.97 -3.11
N SER A 199 12.49 17.18 -2.92
CA SER A 199 13.27 16.66 -4.04
C SER A 199 12.43 15.61 -4.77
N PRO A 200 12.38 15.60 -6.12
CA PRO A 200 11.75 14.50 -6.84
C PRO A 200 12.51 13.21 -6.52
N ALA A 201 11.87 12.34 -5.73
CA ALA A 201 12.46 11.06 -5.32
C ALA A 201 12.69 10.19 -6.57
N ARG A 202 13.95 9.96 -6.93
CA ARG A 202 14.33 9.08 -8.04
C ARG A 202 15.09 7.84 -7.63
N GLU A 203 15.50 7.71 -6.37
CA GLU A 203 16.29 6.55 -5.93
C GLU A 203 15.90 6.12 -4.52
N LEU A 204 15.90 4.80 -4.28
CA LEU A 204 15.92 4.22 -2.94
C LEU A 204 17.24 4.59 -2.28
N ARG A 205 17.39 5.81 -1.79
CA ARG A 205 18.49 6.16 -0.89
C ARG A 205 18.13 5.59 0.48
N PRO A 206 19.00 4.77 1.09
CA PRO A 206 18.81 4.41 2.48
C PRO A 206 18.75 5.70 3.28
N LEU A 207 17.74 5.82 4.19
CA LEU A 207 17.69 6.93 5.13
C LEU A 207 19.08 7.09 5.76
N PRO A 208 19.60 8.34 5.87
CA PRO A 208 20.86 8.57 6.56
C PRO A 208 20.70 8.00 7.97
N ARG A 209 21.60 7.09 8.33
CA ARG A 209 21.64 6.52 9.67
C ARG A 209 21.96 7.64 10.63
N SER A 210 21.21 7.74 11.73
CA SER A 210 21.43 8.76 12.76
C SER A 210 22.90 8.74 13.18
N SER A 211 23.42 9.91 13.49
CA SER A 211 24.83 10.19 13.86
C SER A 211 25.44 9.30 14.95
N THR A 212 24.67 8.44 15.59
CA THR A 212 25.13 7.47 16.60
C THR A 212 25.91 6.27 16.03
N GLU A 213 25.95 6.06 14.71
CA GLU A 213 26.72 4.97 14.10
C GLU A 213 28.10 5.38 13.55
N PHE A 214 28.43 6.67 13.55
CA PHE A 214 29.75 7.16 13.11
C PHE A 214 30.84 7.16 14.20
N MET A 215 30.51 6.72 15.43
CA MET A 215 31.50 6.58 16.51
C MET A 215 31.75 5.12 16.91
N LYS A 216 32.05 4.27 15.93
CA LYS A 216 32.71 2.97 16.19
C LYS A 216 33.75 2.68 15.13
#